data_55f93755fac2fe03ed9aa07346576b12
#
_entry.id   55f93755fac2fe03ed9aa07346576b12
#
_cell.length_a   1.000
_cell.length_b   1.000
_cell.length_c   1.000
_cell.angle_alpha   90.00
_cell.angle_beta   90.00
_cell.angle_gamma   90.00
#
_symmetry.space_group_name_H-M   'P 1'
#
loop_
_entity.id
_entity.type
_entity.pdbx_description
1 polymer ?
#
loop_
_entity_poly.entity_id
_entity_poly.type
_entity_poly.pdbx_seq_one_letter_code
_entity_poly.pdbx_strand_id
1 'polypeptide(L)'
;MNVTGKFLLAFLCISIASYGLSGSVNASSHNLLPFTIATNSDSYSTGDMILIFGSIRDYDGTSPIVTIQIFGPLGGMKVIDQVTPNSDGTFEIDLIAQGTINLTGEYIVKIMWNKQPANTTFEFVGGAAPEPVDDTAAEDAAAAAAE
;
A
#
# COMPACT_ATOMS: atom_id res chain seq x y z
N MET A 1 -43.13 32.65 -30.28
CA MET A 1 -42.29 31.80 -29.40
C MET A 1 -43.17 31.35 -28.24
N ASN A 2 -43.52 30.09 -28.25
CA ASN A 2 -44.51 29.56 -27.30
C ASN A 2 -43.93 29.44 -25.89
N VAL A 3 -44.65 29.99 -24.94
CA VAL A 3 -44.30 30.00 -23.51
C VAL A 3 -44.06 28.58 -22.97
N THR A 4 -44.76 27.59 -23.52
CA THR A 4 -44.65 26.17 -23.18
C THR A 4 -43.25 25.60 -23.39
N GLY A 5 -42.53 26.06 -24.47
CA GLY A 5 -41.16 25.56 -24.73
C GLY A 5 -40.11 26.07 -23.73
N LYS A 6 -40.33 27.28 -23.18
CA LYS A 6 -39.42 27.84 -22.16
C LYS A 6 -39.54 27.16 -20.81
N PHE A 7 -40.73 26.73 -20.43
CA PHE A 7 -40.97 25.99 -19.21
C PHE A 7 -40.41 24.55 -19.32
N LEU A 8 -40.51 23.93 -20.49
CA LEU A 8 -39.97 22.60 -20.73
C LEU A 8 -38.44 22.57 -20.62
N LEU A 9 -37.78 23.61 -21.19
CA LEU A 9 -36.33 23.74 -21.11
C LEU A 9 -35.84 24.00 -19.66
N ALA A 10 -36.58 24.84 -18.92
CA ALA A 10 -36.26 25.12 -17.53
C ALA A 10 -36.41 23.87 -16.63
N PHE A 11 -37.44 23.05 -16.88
CA PHE A 11 -37.65 21.81 -16.15
C PHE A 11 -36.56 20.76 -16.45
N LEU A 12 -36.07 20.71 -17.69
CA LEU A 12 -34.99 19.83 -18.11
C LEU A 12 -33.68 20.21 -17.41
N CYS A 13 -33.35 21.49 -17.27
CA CYS A 13 -32.15 21.97 -16.60
C CYS A 13 -32.17 21.66 -15.08
N ILE A 14 -33.33 21.72 -14.44
CA ILE A 14 -33.49 21.40 -13.03
C ILE A 14 -33.30 19.89 -12.78
N SER A 15 -33.77 19.05 -13.72
CA SER A 15 -33.63 17.60 -13.61
C SER A 15 -32.17 17.13 -13.71
N ILE A 16 -31.33 17.82 -14.47
CA ILE A 16 -29.90 17.47 -14.61
C ILE A 16 -29.09 17.87 -13.37
N ALA A 17 -29.49 18.92 -12.67
CA ALA A 17 -28.81 19.36 -11.45
C ALA A 17 -29.00 18.40 -10.26
N SER A 18 -30.03 17.54 -10.30
CA SER A 18 -30.31 16.60 -9.22
C SER A 18 -29.47 15.32 -9.26
N TYR A 19 -28.79 15.02 -10.36
CA TYR A 19 -27.94 13.82 -10.48
C TYR A 19 -26.48 14.06 -10.10
N GLY A 20 -26.09 15.29 -9.76
CA GLY A 20 -24.69 15.69 -9.55
C GLY A 20 -24.18 15.58 -8.10
N LEU A 21 -24.99 15.16 -7.13
CA LEU A 21 -24.61 15.20 -5.72
C LEU A 21 -24.89 13.90 -4.96
N SER A 22 -24.87 12.77 -5.67
CA SER A 22 -24.66 11.49 -5.00
C SER A 22 -23.17 11.19 -4.93
N GLY A 23 -22.38 12.13 -4.44
CA GLY A 23 -21.14 11.81 -3.78
C GLY A 23 -21.51 10.95 -2.59
N SER A 24 -21.29 9.65 -2.69
CA SER A 24 -21.24 8.78 -1.52
C SER A 24 -20.24 9.40 -0.56
N VAL A 25 -20.73 10.18 0.39
CA VAL A 25 -20.04 10.39 1.65
C VAL A 25 -19.98 8.99 2.26
N ASN A 26 -18.95 8.24 1.89
CA ASN A 26 -18.50 7.18 2.75
C ASN A 26 -18.10 7.87 4.05
N ALA A 27 -19.06 8.04 4.92
CA ALA A 27 -18.80 8.18 6.33
C ALA A 27 -18.21 6.85 6.78
N SER A 28 -16.95 6.61 6.38
CA SER A 28 -16.11 5.59 6.98
C SER A 28 -15.99 5.98 8.44
N SER A 29 -16.90 5.43 9.25
CA SER A 29 -16.87 5.54 10.67
C SER A 29 -15.48 5.11 11.18
N HIS A 30 -14.71 6.10 11.61
CA HIS A 30 -13.88 6.12 12.80
C HIS A 30 -13.01 4.89 13.15
N ASN A 31 -12.62 4.05 12.21
CA ASN A 31 -11.48 3.19 12.43
C ASN A 31 -10.28 3.78 11.69
N LEU A 32 -10.02 5.06 11.93
CA LEU A 32 -8.77 5.68 11.48
C LEU A 32 -7.66 4.93 12.21
N LEU A 33 -6.82 4.24 11.44
CA LEU A 33 -5.63 3.62 11.99
C LEU A 33 -4.87 4.66 12.83
N PRO A 34 -4.33 4.26 13.98
CA PRO A 34 -3.60 5.18 14.85
C PRO A 34 -2.35 5.75 14.20
N PHE A 35 -2.02 5.29 13.01
CA PHE A 35 -0.87 5.76 12.24
C PHE A 35 -1.10 5.57 10.73
N THR A 36 -0.34 6.31 9.93
CA THR A 36 -0.34 6.27 8.46
C THR A 36 1.00 5.77 7.94
N ILE A 37 1.00 5.22 6.74
CA ILE A 37 2.19 4.81 6.00
C ILE A 37 2.00 5.09 4.52
N ALA A 38 3.05 5.54 3.86
CA ALA A 38 3.11 5.74 2.42
C ALA A 38 4.55 5.56 1.90
N THR A 39 4.67 5.44 0.60
CA THR A 39 5.93 5.50 -0.15
C THR A 39 5.95 6.76 -1.02
N ASN A 40 7.13 7.27 -1.34
CA ASN A 40 7.28 8.48 -2.16
C ASN A 40 6.94 8.24 -3.65
N SER A 41 6.79 6.98 -4.08
CA SER A 41 6.36 6.60 -5.42
C SER A 41 5.61 5.27 -5.38
N ASP A 42 4.76 5.02 -6.37
CA ASP A 42 4.08 3.74 -6.55
C ASP A 42 4.95 2.71 -7.30
N SER A 43 6.02 3.16 -7.96
CA SER A 43 6.91 2.31 -8.75
C SER A 43 8.36 2.77 -8.68
N TYR A 44 9.28 1.81 -8.66
CA TYR A 44 10.73 2.03 -8.57
C TYR A 44 11.49 1.14 -9.55
N SER A 45 12.63 1.65 -10.01
CA SER A 45 13.62 0.93 -10.82
C SER A 45 14.90 0.66 -10.03
N THR A 46 15.77 -0.17 -10.58
CA THR A 46 17.06 -0.46 -9.95
C THR A 46 17.86 0.82 -9.70
N GLY A 47 18.26 1.04 -8.47
CA GLY A 47 19.03 2.19 -8.04
C GLY A 47 18.21 3.38 -7.56
N ASP A 48 16.88 3.33 -7.68
CA ASP A 48 16.01 4.37 -7.16
C ASP A 48 16.00 4.37 -5.62
N MET A 49 15.77 5.55 -5.05
CA MET A 49 15.57 5.70 -3.61
C MET A 49 14.11 5.47 -3.26
N ILE A 50 13.85 4.48 -2.44
CA ILE A 50 12.54 4.19 -1.85
C ILE A 50 12.49 4.87 -0.50
N LEU A 51 11.63 5.87 -0.35
CA LEU A 51 11.35 6.51 0.93
C LEU A 51 10.03 5.97 1.47
N ILE A 52 10.07 5.36 2.64
CA ILE A 52 8.89 4.89 3.37
C ILE A 52 8.70 5.83 4.56
N PHE A 53 7.57 6.45 4.66
CA PHE A 53 7.30 7.45 5.69
C PHE A 53 5.88 7.32 6.23
N GLY A 54 5.66 7.89 7.39
CA GLY A 54 4.37 7.89 8.03
C GLY A 54 4.30 8.77 9.25
N SER A 55 3.14 8.76 9.89
CA SER A 55 2.91 9.51 11.12
C SER A 55 2.02 8.75 12.09
N ILE A 56 2.33 8.85 13.36
CA ILE A 56 1.59 8.29 14.48
C ILE A 56 0.72 9.40 15.07
N ARG A 57 -0.58 9.15 15.16
CA ARG A 57 -1.50 10.08 15.78
C ARG A 57 -1.34 10.05 17.30
N ASP A 58 -1.40 11.22 17.91
CA ASP A 58 -1.35 11.38 19.36
C ASP A 58 -0.10 10.71 19.98
N TYR A 59 1.06 10.85 19.30
CA TYR A 59 2.33 10.30 19.76
C TYR A 59 2.78 11.02 21.04
N ASP A 60 3.02 10.26 22.09
CA ASP A 60 3.37 10.76 23.43
C ASP A 60 4.88 10.82 23.69
N GLY A 61 5.69 10.44 22.69
CA GLY A 61 7.16 10.41 22.83
C GLY A 61 7.70 9.22 23.61
N THR A 62 6.85 8.38 24.17
CA THR A 62 7.25 7.22 25.00
C THR A 62 6.95 5.87 24.36
N SER A 63 6.26 5.89 23.23
CA SER A 63 5.79 4.70 22.52
C SER A 63 6.92 3.93 21.87
N PRO A 64 6.74 2.61 21.66
CA PRO A 64 7.78 1.76 21.08
C PRO A 64 8.16 2.17 19.67
N ILE A 65 9.34 1.71 19.25
CA ILE A 65 9.84 1.84 17.88
C ILE A 65 8.86 1.25 16.87
N VAL A 66 8.87 1.82 15.66
CA VAL A 66 8.17 1.29 14.50
C VAL A 66 9.02 0.21 13.86
N THR A 67 8.47 -0.99 13.69
CA THR A 67 9.11 -2.07 12.95
C THR A 67 8.59 -2.11 11.53
N ILE A 68 9.48 -2.15 10.56
CA ILE A 68 9.18 -2.16 9.13
C ILE A 68 9.69 -3.46 8.54
N GLN A 69 8.84 -4.13 7.76
CA GLN A 69 9.16 -5.38 7.06
C GLN A 69 8.75 -5.23 5.59
N ILE A 70 9.62 -5.60 4.68
CA ILE A 70 9.33 -5.59 3.25
C ILE A 70 9.36 -7.02 2.72
N PHE A 71 8.29 -7.42 2.07
CA PHE A 71 8.14 -8.73 1.45
C PHE A 71 8.17 -8.58 -0.07
N GLY A 72 8.87 -9.45 -0.73
CA GLY A 72 8.98 -9.46 -2.19
C GLY A 72 7.82 -10.20 -2.88
N PRO A 73 7.81 -10.21 -4.22
CA PRO A 73 6.73 -10.79 -5.03
C PRO A 73 6.44 -12.27 -4.75
N LEU A 74 7.43 -13.03 -4.28
CA LEU A 74 7.29 -14.44 -3.91
C LEU A 74 6.95 -14.64 -2.42
N GLY A 75 6.57 -13.57 -1.70
CA GLY A 75 6.18 -13.62 -0.30
C GLY A 75 7.34 -13.70 0.70
N GLY A 76 8.58 -13.83 0.24
CA GLY A 76 9.77 -13.85 1.11
C GLY A 76 10.08 -12.47 1.69
N MET A 77 10.44 -12.41 2.98
CA MET A 77 10.90 -11.18 3.62
C MET A 77 12.24 -10.75 3.04
N LYS A 78 12.33 -9.52 2.57
CA LYS A 78 13.51 -8.94 1.92
C LYS A 78 14.27 -7.96 2.81
N VAL A 79 13.54 -7.18 3.60
CA VAL A 79 14.08 -6.16 4.49
C VAL A 79 13.33 -6.20 5.80
N ILE A 80 14.05 -5.99 6.89
CA ILE A 80 13.49 -5.66 8.21
C ILE A 80 14.29 -4.51 8.78
N ASP A 81 13.61 -3.50 9.28
CA ASP A 81 14.22 -2.33 9.88
C ASP A 81 13.39 -1.80 11.03
N GLN A 82 13.97 -0.94 11.85
CA GLN A 82 13.33 -0.34 13.00
C GLN A 82 13.68 1.14 13.07
N VAL A 83 12.66 1.97 13.23
CA VAL A 83 12.83 3.42 13.34
C VAL A 83 12.15 3.94 14.60
N THR A 84 12.84 4.86 15.29
CA THR A 84 12.26 5.62 16.39
C THR A 84 11.53 6.82 15.82
N PRO A 85 10.23 6.99 16.09
CA PRO A 85 9.51 8.17 15.65
C PRO A 85 10.09 9.46 16.22
N ASN A 86 9.99 10.53 15.45
CA ASN A 86 10.30 11.89 15.91
C ASN A 86 9.33 12.32 17.01
N SER A 87 9.63 13.40 17.71
CA SER A 87 8.78 13.93 18.79
C SER A 87 7.38 14.34 18.34
N ASP A 88 7.17 14.60 17.06
CA ASP A 88 5.88 14.89 16.43
C ASP A 88 5.14 13.65 15.93
N GLY A 89 5.70 12.45 16.15
CA GLY A 89 5.15 11.18 15.72
C GLY A 89 5.46 10.80 14.27
N THR A 90 6.18 11.62 13.52
CA THR A 90 6.60 11.27 12.16
C THR A 90 7.75 10.27 12.18
N PHE A 91 7.83 9.43 11.16
CA PHE A 91 8.96 8.52 10.94
C PHE A 91 9.22 8.35 9.45
N GLU A 92 10.46 8.08 9.12
CA GLU A 92 10.87 7.75 7.75
C GLU A 92 12.07 6.82 7.75
N ILE A 93 12.15 5.99 6.72
CA ILE A 93 13.34 5.24 6.35
C ILE A 93 13.57 5.38 4.85
N ASP A 94 14.83 5.40 4.46
CA ASP A 94 15.25 5.35 3.07
C ASP A 94 16.02 4.07 2.79
N LEU A 95 15.82 3.52 1.60
CA LEU A 95 16.57 2.39 1.09
C LEU A 95 16.74 2.50 -0.42
N ILE A 96 17.79 1.88 -0.93
CA ILE A 96 18.02 1.84 -2.38
C ILE A 96 17.42 0.57 -2.95
N ALA A 97 16.69 0.70 -4.05
CA ALA A 97 16.09 -0.40 -4.79
C ALA A 97 17.17 -1.25 -5.49
N GLN A 98 17.85 -2.08 -4.72
CA GLN A 98 18.93 -2.99 -5.19
C GLN A 98 19.16 -4.13 -4.19
N GLY A 99 20.02 -5.06 -4.53
CA GLY A 99 20.42 -6.16 -3.66
C GLY A 99 19.27 -7.11 -3.38
N THR A 100 18.63 -7.00 -2.21
CA THR A 100 17.48 -7.84 -1.82
C THR A 100 16.19 -7.48 -2.54
N ILE A 101 16.07 -6.23 -3.04
CA ILE A 101 14.99 -5.78 -3.91
C ILE A 101 15.46 -5.93 -5.35
N ASN A 102 15.28 -7.10 -5.93
CA ASN A 102 15.85 -7.48 -7.21
C ASN A 102 14.92 -8.26 -8.15
N LEU A 103 13.71 -8.59 -7.71
CA LEU A 103 12.70 -9.25 -8.52
C LEU A 103 11.65 -8.24 -8.95
N THR A 104 11.29 -8.25 -10.23
CA THR A 104 10.17 -7.45 -10.74
C THR A 104 8.87 -7.93 -10.12
N GLY A 105 8.02 -6.99 -9.70
CA GLY A 105 6.70 -7.25 -9.15
C GLY A 105 6.37 -6.43 -7.92
N GLU A 106 5.22 -6.72 -7.33
CA GLU A 106 4.71 -6.01 -6.16
C GLU A 106 5.46 -6.38 -4.88
N TYR A 107 5.88 -5.37 -4.14
CA TYR A 107 6.45 -5.49 -2.80
C TYR A 107 5.46 -4.97 -1.78
N ILE A 108 5.31 -5.72 -0.70
CA ILE A 108 4.43 -5.36 0.42
C ILE A 108 5.27 -4.82 1.56
N VAL A 109 5.02 -3.59 1.95
CA VAL A 109 5.61 -2.96 3.14
C VAL A 109 4.64 -3.12 4.29
N LYS A 110 5.02 -3.90 5.29
CA LYS A 110 4.27 -4.06 6.53
C LYS A 110 4.96 -3.29 7.64
N ILE A 111 4.21 -2.50 8.36
CA ILE A 111 4.70 -1.87 9.57
C ILE A 111 3.91 -2.33 10.78
N MET A 112 4.59 -2.33 11.91
CA MET A 112 3.99 -2.64 13.19
C MET A 112 4.41 -1.60 14.21
N TRP A 113 3.42 -0.99 14.84
CA TRP A 113 3.60 -0.08 15.95
C TRP A 113 2.58 -0.40 17.04
N ASN A 114 3.03 -0.55 18.28
CA ASN A 114 2.18 -0.88 19.43
C ASN A 114 1.21 -2.05 19.16
N LYS A 115 1.70 -3.13 18.53
CA LYS A 115 0.92 -4.32 18.10
C LYS A 115 -0.19 -4.03 17.06
N GLN A 116 -0.21 -2.84 16.49
CA GLN A 116 -1.12 -2.49 15.40
C GLN A 116 -0.37 -2.61 14.08
N PRO A 117 -0.86 -3.38 13.11
CA PRO A 117 -0.26 -3.48 11.78
C PRO A 117 -0.87 -2.46 10.81
N ALA A 118 -0.06 -1.98 9.89
CA ALA A 118 -0.52 -1.37 8.64
C ALA A 118 0.37 -1.83 7.49
N ASN A 119 -0.10 -1.67 6.27
CA ASN A 119 0.64 -2.04 5.07
C ASN A 119 0.40 -1.04 3.95
N THR A 120 1.39 -0.94 3.08
CA THR A 120 1.33 -0.28 1.77
C THR A 120 2.09 -1.15 0.78
N THR A 121 1.98 -0.87 -0.50
CA THR A 121 2.67 -1.61 -1.56
C THR A 121 3.38 -0.65 -2.50
N PHE A 122 4.38 -1.17 -3.20
CA PHE A 122 5.00 -0.52 -4.35
C PHE A 122 5.36 -1.57 -5.39
N GLU A 123 5.46 -1.14 -6.65
CA GLU A 123 5.91 -1.96 -7.76
C GLU A 123 7.42 -1.77 -7.96
N PHE A 124 8.17 -2.85 -8.14
CA PHE A 124 9.55 -2.77 -8.59
C PHE A 124 9.65 -3.24 -10.04
N VAL A 125 10.17 -2.39 -10.92
CA VAL A 125 10.37 -2.66 -12.33
C VAL A 125 11.86 -2.67 -12.67
N GLY A 126 12.31 -3.58 -13.50
CA GLY A 126 13.72 -3.65 -13.91
C GLY A 126 14.57 -4.68 -13.17
N GLY A 127 13.94 -5.49 -12.31
CA GLY A 127 14.56 -6.68 -11.73
C GLY A 127 14.43 -7.93 -12.62
N ALA A 128 14.93 -9.05 -12.11
CA ALA A 128 14.65 -10.35 -12.72
C ALA A 128 13.16 -10.68 -12.59
N ALA A 129 12.59 -11.38 -13.58
CA ALA A 129 11.25 -11.93 -13.44
C ALA A 129 11.26 -12.97 -12.31
N PRO A 130 10.22 -13.02 -11.46
CA PRO A 130 10.09 -14.09 -10.48
C PRO A 130 9.93 -15.42 -11.22
N GLU A 131 10.85 -16.37 -10.97
CA GLU A 131 10.71 -17.72 -11.54
C GLU A 131 9.51 -18.42 -10.88
N PRO A 132 8.67 -19.11 -11.68
CA PRO A 132 7.60 -19.91 -11.12
C PRO A 132 8.23 -20.98 -10.22
N VAL A 133 7.75 -21.10 -8.99
CA VAL A 133 8.09 -22.21 -8.11
C VAL A 133 7.58 -23.50 -8.76
N ASP A 134 8.49 -24.34 -9.21
CA ASP A 134 8.16 -25.65 -9.76
C ASP A 134 7.76 -26.58 -8.60
N ASP A 135 6.46 -26.74 -8.37
CA ASP A 135 5.91 -27.63 -7.35
C ASP A 135 6.14 -29.11 -7.68
N THR A 136 6.84 -29.42 -8.77
CA THR A 136 7.07 -30.80 -9.24
C THR A 136 8.01 -31.58 -8.32
N ALA A 137 8.78 -30.89 -7.47
CA ALA A 137 9.70 -31.57 -6.53
C ALA A 137 8.99 -32.33 -5.37
N ALA A 138 7.72 -32.05 -5.13
CA ALA A 138 6.97 -32.73 -4.07
C ALA A 138 6.38 -34.07 -4.51
N GLU A 139 6.12 -34.28 -5.80
CA GLU A 139 5.57 -35.55 -6.32
C GLU A 139 6.64 -36.66 -6.41
N ASP A 140 7.87 -36.30 -6.74
CA ASP A 140 8.96 -37.29 -6.85
C ASP A 140 9.39 -37.87 -5.48
N ALA A 141 9.28 -37.09 -4.41
CA ALA A 141 9.57 -37.56 -3.06
C ALA A 141 8.50 -38.51 -2.52
N ALA A 142 7.24 -38.35 -2.93
CA ALA A 142 6.15 -39.23 -2.54
C ALA A 142 6.19 -40.58 -3.29
N ALA A 143 6.66 -40.60 -4.54
CA ALA A 143 6.82 -41.84 -5.33
C ALA A 143 7.99 -42.71 -4.83
N ALA A 144 9.07 -42.11 -4.32
CA ALA A 144 10.21 -42.83 -3.76
C ALA A 144 9.94 -43.45 -2.39
N ALA A 145 8.94 -42.98 -1.64
CA ALA A 145 8.58 -43.50 -0.31
C ALA A 145 7.54 -44.64 -0.39
N ALA A 146 7.03 -45.00 -1.56
CA ALA A 146 6.00 -46.02 -1.76
C ALA A 146 6.54 -47.39 -2.18
N GLU A 147 7.87 -47.59 -2.27
CA GLU A 147 8.51 -48.88 -2.51
C GLU A 147 9.03 -49.54 -1.22
#